data_7cf3f378a0e9de5cf1869a9db64ba369
#
_entry.id   7cf3f378a0e9de5cf1869a9db64ba369
#
_cell.length_a   1.000
_cell.length_b   1.000
_cell.length_c   1.000
_cell.angle_alpha   90.00
_cell.angle_beta   90.00
_cell.angle_gamma   90.00
#
_symmetry.space_group_name_H-M   'P 1'
#
loop_
_entity.id
_entity.type
_entity.pdbx_description
1 polymer ?
#
loop_
_entity_poly.entity_id
_entity_poly.type
_entity_poly.pdbx_seq_one_letter_code
_entity_poly.pdbx_strand_id
1 'polypeptide(L)'
;MIKTIYFVFFICAFSLGLWACTGKDSDKFKNLSSDQFEEMIQDKTIQLVDVRTVAEYSEGHIPGSININVLDNEFGTNIEELLQKDRPVAVYCKSGRRSRNAANILVKKGFKVYNLDKGILDWKEISF
;
A
#
# COMPACT_ATOMS: atom_id res chain seq x y z
N MET A 1 1.67 -69.99 -1.19
CA MET A 1 0.90 -68.88 -0.53
C MET A 1 1.36 -67.58 -1.10
N ILE A 2 0.51 -67.01 -1.93
CA ILE A 2 0.79 -65.73 -2.54
C ILE A 2 0.25 -64.68 -1.57
N LYS A 3 1.14 -63.98 -0.92
CA LYS A 3 0.73 -62.78 -0.19
C LYS A 3 0.61 -61.64 -1.19
N THR A 4 -0.58 -61.34 -1.53
CA THR A 4 -0.89 -60.16 -2.29
C THR A 4 -0.57 -58.96 -1.42
N ILE A 5 0.53 -58.30 -1.69
CA ILE A 5 0.85 -57.04 -1.12
C ILE A 5 -0.02 -56.03 -1.88
N TYR A 6 -1.11 -55.65 -1.26
CA TYR A 6 -1.85 -54.48 -1.71
C TYR A 6 -0.98 -53.28 -1.41
N PHE A 7 -0.28 -52.85 -2.43
CA PHE A 7 0.29 -51.54 -2.45
C PHE A 7 -0.89 -50.60 -2.54
N VAL A 8 -1.36 -50.16 -1.40
CA VAL A 8 -2.27 -49.03 -1.35
C VAL A 8 -1.43 -47.83 -1.79
N PHE A 9 -1.54 -47.54 -3.08
CA PHE A 9 -1.17 -46.24 -3.55
C PHE A 9 -2.08 -45.25 -2.84
N PHE A 10 -1.60 -44.75 -1.75
CA PHE A 10 -2.11 -43.47 -1.24
C PHE A 10 -1.72 -42.46 -2.28
N ILE A 11 -2.63 -42.28 -3.26
CA ILE A 11 -2.60 -41.10 -4.06
C ILE A 11 -2.96 -40.01 -3.06
N CYS A 12 -1.94 -39.42 -2.44
CA CYS A 12 -2.07 -38.05 -1.99
C CYS A 12 -2.43 -37.26 -3.22
N ALA A 13 -3.72 -37.13 -3.45
CA ALA A 13 -4.22 -36.02 -4.20
C ALA A 13 -3.73 -34.80 -3.43
N PHE A 14 -2.51 -34.41 -3.75
CA PHE A 14 -2.04 -33.08 -3.49
C PHE A 14 -3.00 -32.21 -4.30
N SER A 15 -4.11 -31.89 -3.69
CA SER A 15 -4.89 -30.78 -4.16
C SER A 15 -3.97 -29.60 -3.99
N LEU A 16 -3.20 -29.33 -5.03
CA LEU A 16 -2.65 -28.04 -5.27
C LEU A 16 -3.84 -27.10 -5.21
N GLY A 17 -4.13 -26.68 -4.00
CA GLY A 17 -5.05 -25.60 -3.78
C GLY A 17 -4.63 -24.53 -4.74
N LEU A 18 -5.51 -24.22 -5.65
CA LEU A 18 -5.35 -23.16 -6.61
C LEU A 18 -5.21 -21.86 -5.85
N TRP A 19 -4.00 -21.58 -5.42
CA TRP A 19 -3.61 -20.26 -4.94
C TRP A 19 -3.48 -19.27 -6.09
N ALA A 20 -3.82 -19.71 -7.29
CA ALA A 20 -3.66 -18.93 -8.52
C ALA A 20 -4.64 -17.76 -8.66
N CYS A 21 -5.64 -17.62 -7.79
CA CYS A 21 -6.64 -16.57 -7.93
C CYS A 21 -6.30 -15.28 -7.19
N THR A 22 -5.14 -15.19 -6.55
CA THR A 22 -4.78 -14.02 -5.74
C THR A 22 -3.88 -13.03 -6.44
N GLY A 23 -3.50 -13.26 -7.70
CA GLY A 23 -2.64 -12.34 -8.46
C GLY A 23 -3.23 -10.96 -8.68
N LYS A 24 -4.56 -10.79 -8.55
CA LYS A 24 -5.22 -9.49 -8.72
C LYS A 24 -5.21 -8.63 -7.45
N ASP A 25 -5.15 -9.22 -6.27
CA ASP A 25 -5.18 -8.48 -5.01
C ASP A 25 -3.79 -7.98 -4.60
N SER A 26 -2.70 -8.63 -5.06
CA SER A 26 -1.33 -8.19 -4.83
C SER A 26 -0.94 -6.95 -5.62
N ASP A 27 -1.65 -6.65 -6.73
CA ASP A 27 -1.39 -5.51 -7.60
C ASP A 27 -2.20 -4.27 -7.23
N LYS A 28 -2.88 -4.31 -6.11
CA LYS A 28 -3.72 -3.22 -5.63
C LYS A 28 -3.24 -2.69 -4.30
N PHE A 29 -3.49 -1.41 -4.07
CA PHE A 29 -3.32 -0.83 -2.76
C PHE A 29 -4.54 -1.15 -1.88
N LYS A 30 -4.38 -1.00 -0.57
CA LYS A 30 -5.44 -1.16 0.40
C LYS A 30 -5.91 0.18 0.93
N ASN A 31 -7.22 0.43 0.89
CA ASN A 31 -7.83 1.59 1.53
C ASN A 31 -8.01 1.34 3.02
N LEU A 32 -7.64 2.31 3.82
CA LEU A 32 -7.78 2.29 5.27
C LEU A 32 -8.66 3.45 5.75
N SER A 33 -9.42 3.19 6.80
CA SER A 33 -10.08 4.25 7.56
C SER A 33 -9.05 5.12 8.29
N SER A 34 -9.47 6.29 8.78
CA SER A 34 -8.61 7.16 9.58
C SER A 34 -8.03 6.44 10.80
N ASP A 35 -8.85 5.68 11.52
CA ASP A 35 -8.39 4.95 12.70
C ASP A 35 -7.35 3.87 12.36
N GLN A 36 -7.59 3.11 11.30
CA GLN A 36 -6.64 2.09 10.82
C GLN A 36 -5.33 2.72 10.32
N PHE A 37 -5.44 3.82 9.61
CA PHE A 37 -4.28 4.54 9.08
C PHE A 37 -3.43 5.14 10.21
N GLU A 38 -4.08 5.76 11.20
CA GLU A 38 -3.42 6.30 12.38
C GLU A 38 -2.63 5.23 13.14
N GLU A 39 -3.23 4.07 13.36
CA GLU A 39 -2.55 2.94 14.00
C GLU A 39 -1.35 2.46 13.18
N MET A 40 -1.53 2.32 11.86
CA MET A 40 -0.47 1.83 10.96
C MET A 40 0.74 2.75 10.96
N ILE A 41 0.56 4.06 10.90
CA ILE A 41 1.68 5.01 10.79
C ILE A 41 2.47 5.18 12.09
N GLN A 42 2.04 4.55 13.20
CA GLN A 42 2.87 4.44 14.39
C GLN A 42 4.12 3.59 14.14
N ASP A 43 4.03 2.66 13.22
CA ASP A 43 5.18 1.90 12.74
C ASP A 43 6.09 2.80 11.89
N LYS A 44 7.29 3.09 12.39
CA LYS A 44 8.25 3.99 11.74
C LYS A 44 8.94 3.40 10.51
N THR A 45 8.73 2.11 10.22
CA THR A 45 9.16 1.50 8.97
C THR A 45 8.25 1.89 7.80
N ILE A 46 7.03 2.35 8.08
CA ILE A 46 6.08 2.84 7.08
C ILE A 46 6.50 4.23 6.61
N GLN A 47 6.55 4.40 5.31
CA GLN A 47 6.86 5.68 4.67
C GLN A 47 5.57 6.45 4.46
N LEU A 48 5.37 7.53 5.23
CA LEU A 48 4.16 8.35 5.16
C LEU A 48 4.34 9.48 4.15
N VAL A 49 3.49 9.49 3.12
CA VAL A 49 3.60 10.41 1.98
C VAL A 49 2.33 11.22 1.79
N ASP A 50 2.47 12.53 1.82
CA ASP A 50 1.46 13.49 1.40
C ASP A 50 1.63 13.79 -0.09
N VAL A 51 0.67 13.38 -0.92
CA VAL A 51 0.77 13.56 -2.38
C VAL A 51 0.06 14.81 -2.90
N ARG A 52 -0.28 15.72 -1.99
CA ARG A 52 -0.86 17.03 -2.32
C ARG A 52 0.20 17.99 -2.86
N THR A 53 -0.25 19.18 -3.25
CA THR A 53 0.68 20.25 -3.64
C THR A 53 1.50 20.74 -2.45
N VAL A 54 2.64 21.38 -2.75
CA VAL A 54 3.51 22.00 -1.75
C VAL A 54 2.74 23.05 -0.94
N ALA A 55 1.90 23.84 -1.59
CA ALA A 55 1.10 24.85 -0.92
C ALA A 55 0.13 24.24 0.11
N GLU A 56 -0.59 23.18 -0.27
CA GLU A 56 -1.47 22.47 0.64
C GLU A 56 -0.70 21.87 1.82
N TYR A 57 0.43 21.23 1.56
CA TYR A 57 1.29 20.66 2.59
C TYR A 57 1.77 21.72 3.59
N SER A 58 2.14 22.90 3.12
CA SER A 58 2.60 24.01 3.94
C SER A 58 1.49 24.58 4.85
N GLU A 59 0.23 24.46 4.45
CA GLU A 59 -0.92 24.88 5.24
C GLU A 59 -1.30 23.92 6.38
N GLY A 60 -0.71 22.73 6.38
CA GLY A 60 -0.89 21.72 7.40
C GLY A 60 -0.83 20.32 6.80
N HIS A 61 -0.23 19.38 7.51
CA HIS A 61 -0.04 18.01 7.09
C HIS A 61 -0.02 17.06 8.28
N ILE A 62 -0.15 15.77 8.02
CA ILE A 62 -0.01 14.75 9.07
C ILE A 62 1.44 14.74 9.55
N PRO A 63 1.67 14.80 10.87
CA PRO A 63 3.03 14.79 11.42
C PRO A 63 3.86 13.61 10.91
N GLY A 64 5.09 13.88 10.50
CA GLY A 64 6.01 12.87 9.99
C GLY A 64 5.85 12.53 8.51
N SER A 65 4.88 13.13 7.81
CA SER A 65 4.74 12.94 6.36
C SER A 65 5.79 13.72 5.57
N ILE A 66 6.19 13.15 4.44
CA ILE A 66 6.96 13.85 3.41
C ILE A 66 6.04 14.20 2.26
N ASN A 67 6.30 15.33 1.62
CA ASN A 67 5.50 15.80 0.49
C ASN A 67 6.10 15.36 -0.84
N ILE A 68 5.33 14.59 -1.60
CA ILE A 68 5.67 14.24 -2.98
C ILE A 68 4.41 14.47 -3.82
N ASN A 69 4.35 15.59 -4.53
CA ASN A 69 3.16 16.01 -5.26
C ASN A 69 2.87 15.11 -6.47
N VAL A 70 1.72 14.43 -6.46
CA VAL A 70 1.32 13.54 -7.57
C VAL A 70 1.03 14.28 -8.86
N LEU A 71 0.74 15.58 -8.80
CA LEU A 71 0.51 16.42 -9.99
C LEU A 71 1.80 16.86 -10.68
N ASP A 72 2.93 16.67 -10.03
CA ASP A 72 4.23 16.94 -10.63
C ASP A 72 4.52 15.91 -11.74
N ASN A 73 4.96 16.39 -12.91
CA ASN A 73 5.36 15.52 -14.02
C ASN A 73 6.50 14.56 -13.65
N GLU A 74 7.32 14.94 -12.68
CA GLU A 74 8.44 14.16 -12.17
C GLU A 74 8.04 13.23 -11.00
N PHE A 75 6.74 13.07 -10.74
CA PHE A 75 6.27 12.25 -9.61
C PHE A 75 6.89 10.85 -9.61
N GLY A 76 6.91 10.19 -10.76
CA GLY A 76 7.50 8.85 -10.90
C GLY A 76 8.99 8.82 -10.54
N THR A 77 9.76 9.81 -10.98
CA THR A 77 11.17 9.94 -10.65
C THR A 77 11.36 10.28 -9.17
N ASN A 78 10.55 11.18 -8.65
CA ASN A 78 10.64 11.62 -7.26
C ASN A 78 10.39 10.46 -6.28
N ILE A 79 9.41 9.61 -6.52
CA ILE A 79 9.15 8.44 -5.67
C ILE A 79 10.28 7.41 -5.73
N GLU A 80 10.89 7.20 -6.89
CA GLU A 80 12.04 6.29 -7.02
C GLU A 80 13.27 6.80 -6.26
N GLU A 81 13.46 8.11 -6.21
CA GLU A 81 14.59 8.73 -5.52
C GLU A 81 14.39 8.83 -4.00
N LEU A 82 13.16 9.09 -3.56
CA LEU A 82 12.85 9.43 -2.17
C LEU A 82 12.37 8.26 -1.33
N LEU A 83 11.84 7.19 -1.95
CA LEU A 83 11.25 6.07 -1.25
C LEU A 83 12.05 4.79 -1.42
N GLN A 84 11.96 3.92 -0.41
CA GLN A 84 12.57 2.60 -0.39
C GLN A 84 11.51 1.54 -0.71
N LYS A 85 11.77 0.67 -1.70
CA LYS A 85 10.81 -0.36 -2.14
C LYS A 85 10.58 -1.49 -1.14
N ASP A 86 11.52 -1.72 -0.25
CA ASP A 86 11.44 -2.72 0.81
C ASP A 86 10.64 -2.27 2.04
N ARG A 87 10.14 -1.04 2.02
CA ARG A 87 9.33 -0.46 3.08
C ARG A 87 7.95 -0.08 2.56
N PRO A 88 6.86 -0.46 3.27
CA PRO A 88 5.52 -0.06 2.87
C PRO A 88 5.35 1.46 2.83
N VAL A 89 4.46 1.91 1.96
CA VAL A 89 4.12 3.32 1.78
C VAL A 89 2.68 3.56 2.20
N ALA A 90 2.45 4.55 3.02
CA ALA A 90 1.13 5.05 3.38
C ALA A 90 0.95 6.42 2.72
N VAL A 91 -0.05 6.53 1.85
CA VAL A 91 -0.31 7.75 1.07
C VAL A 91 -1.61 8.39 1.46
N TYR A 92 -1.65 9.71 1.38
CA TYR A 92 -2.90 10.46 1.52
C TYR A 92 -2.88 11.75 0.67
N CYS A 93 -4.06 12.22 0.39
CA CYS A 93 -4.29 13.55 -0.18
C CYS A 93 -5.37 14.28 0.62
N LYS A 94 -6.08 15.21 0.00
CA LYS A 94 -7.15 15.96 0.67
C LYS A 94 -8.38 15.08 0.94
N SER A 95 -8.91 14.41 -0.09
CA SER A 95 -10.17 13.66 -0.03
C SER A 95 -10.05 12.18 -0.44
N GLY A 96 -8.87 11.72 -0.82
CA GLY A 96 -8.60 10.36 -1.27
C GLY A 96 -8.49 10.18 -2.79
N ARG A 97 -8.89 11.13 -3.60
CA ARG A 97 -8.92 11.00 -5.07
C ARG A 97 -7.52 10.98 -5.69
N ARG A 98 -6.70 11.97 -5.40
CA ARG A 98 -5.32 12.05 -5.92
C ARG A 98 -4.44 10.93 -5.36
N SER A 99 -4.65 10.59 -4.10
CA SER A 99 -3.87 9.52 -3.45
C SER A 99 -4.20 8.13 -4.00
N ARG A 100 -5.41 7.86 -4.45
CA ARG A 100 -5.71 6.62 -5.18
C ARG A 100 -4.93 6.52 -6.48
N ASN A 101 -4.82 7.62 -7.22
CA ASN A 101 -3.99 7.66 -8.42
C ASN A 101 -2.50 7.45 -8.10
N ALA A 102 -2.00 8.15 -7.08
CA ALA A 102 -0.63 7.96 -6.60
C ALA A 102 -0.36 6.52 -6.15
N ALA A 103 -1.31 5.93 -5.43
CA ALA A 103 -1.21 4.54 -4.98
C ALA A 103 -1.11 3.55 -6.15
N ASN A 104 -1.90 3.75 -7.21
CA ASN A 104 -1.80 2.93 -8.42
C ASN A 104 -0.42 3.04 -9.09
N ILE A 105 0.13 4.23 -9.15
CA ILE A 105 1.48 4.45 -9.70
C ILE A 105 2.54 3.74 -8.85
N LEU A 106 2.45 3.88 -7.54
CA LEU A 106 3.37 3.24 -6.58
C LEU A 106 3.31 1.71 -6.67
N VAL A 107 2.12 1.13 -6.71
CA VAL A 107 1.94 -0.33 -6.84
C VAL A 107 2.58 -0.83 -8.13
N LYS A 108 2.38 -0.15 -9.25
CA LYS A 108 3.00 -0.52 -10.54
C LYS A 108 4.53 -0.46 -10.50
N LYS A 109 5.09 0.36 -9.62
CA LYS A 109 6.54 0.46 -9.41
C LYS A 109 7.08 -0.55 -8.39
N GLY A 110 6.22 -1.38 -7.81
CA GLY A 110 6.62 -2.46 -6.91
C GLY A 110 6.54 -2.14 -5.42
N PHE A 111 5.92 -1.03 -5.04
CA PHE A 111 5.69 -0.69 -3.64
C PHE A 111 4.44 -1.38 -3.09
N LYS A 112 4.49 -1.72 -1.80
CA LYS A 112 3.31 -2.09 -1.04
C LYS A 112 2.67 -0.82 -0.48
N VAL A 113 1.38 -0.60 -0.78
CA VAL A 113 0.75 0.70 -0.57
C VAL A 113 -0.55 0.60 0.20
N TYR A 114 -0.71 1.52 1.14
CA TYR A 114 -1.94 1.77 1.88
C TYR A 114 -2.39 3.20 1.66
N ASN A 115 -3.67 3.40 1.45
CA ASN A 115 -4.26 4.70 1.17
C ASN A 115 -5.21 5.12 2.29
N LEU A 116 -5.11 6.36 2.73
CA LEU A 116 -6.11 6.98 3.59
C LEU A 116 -7.35 7.31 2.76
N ASP A 117 -8.40 6.51 2.91
CA ASP A 117 -9.56 6.49 2.01
C ASP A 117 -10.24 7.86 1.86
N LYS A 118 -10.46 8.56 2.98
CA LYS A 118 -11.14 9.86 3.01
C LYS A 118 -10.20 11.07 3.09
N GLY A 119 -8.90 10.82 3.07
CA GLY A 119 -7.89 11.88 3.07
C GLY A 119 -7.79 12.65 4.38
N ILE A 120 -7.01 13.74 4.33
CA ILE A 120 -6.71 14.57 5.50
C ILE A 120 -7.95 15.29 6.06
N LEU A 121 -9.00 15.46 5.25
CA LEU A 121 -10.25 16.06 5.73
C LEU A 121 -10.87 15.33 6.92
N ASP A 122 -10.61 14.04 7.03
CA ASP A 122 -11.10 13.20 8.11
C ASP A 122 -10.06 13.01 9.23
N TRP A 123 -8.95 13.71 9.15
CA TRP A 123 -7.83 13.58 10.10
C TRP A 123 -7.93 14.58 11.23
N LYS A 124 -7.60 14.15 12.45
CA LYS A 124 -7.79 14.95 13.67
C LYS A 124 -6.60 15.83 14.04
N GLU A 125 -5.39 15.43 13.69
CA GLU A 125 -4.17 16.14 14.09
C GLU A 125 -3.34 16.53 12.86
N ILE A 126 -3.05 17.82 12.74
CA ILE A 126 -2.31 18.40 11.64
C ILE A 126 -1.14 19.20 12.20
N SER A 127 0.05 19.03 11.63
CA SER A 127 1.20 19.92 11.87
C SER A 127 1.37 20.93 10.74
N PHE A 128 2.03 22.06 11.04
CA PHE A 128 2.28 23.14 10.10
C PHE A 128 3.76 23.29 9.82
#